data_abdf19c201d242f9c25651dccd95c184
#
_entry.id   abdf19c201d242f9c25651dccd95c184
#
_cell.length_a   1.000
_cell.length_b   1.000
_cell.length_c   1.000
_cell.angle_alpha   90.00
_cell.angle_beta   90.00
_cell.angle_gamma   90.00
#
_symmetry.space_group_name_H-M   'P 1'
#
loop_
_entity.id
_entity.type
_entity.pdbx_description
1 polymer ?
#
loop_
_entity_poly.entity_id
_entity_poly.type
_entity_poly.pdbx_seq_one_letter_code
_entity_poly.pdbx_strand_id
1 'polypeptide(L)'
;MIDKAKLLALNSLKQSSNDLWSWHALLHVHDNENNDSINNNDDFNKINWSIYGPIKRHIWWHQSLILFYNQEYEKSLKLFDNYFSSSEIFYLDFCNACSFLLRLHYKGVDVKERMDKLKDYAEYFKNQHILPFIDYHLIFYYLYYNDQDYFQQLEEKMEENYLENSFKENYINYLKPIIHSMKTNELLNENIIKSQFKYLGGSFAQRELIFLSLIQNTKYEKNKSDLISEYNDYKSVSKLYV
;
A
#
# COMPACT_ATOMS: atom_id res chain seq x y z
N MET A 1 12.60 -20.20 -2.32
CA MET A 1 12.13 -19.42 -3.50
C MET A 1 12.80 -18.05 -3.54
N ILE A 2 12.89 -17.34 -2.43
CA ILE A 2 13.54 -16.01 -2.32
C ILE A 2 14.94 -15.98 -2.91
N ASP A 3 15.82 -16.91 -2.50
CA ASP A 3 17.21 -16.97 -3.01
C ASP A 3 17.29 -17.13 -4.54
N LYS A 4 16.35 -17.88 -5.12
CA LYS A 4 16.29 -18.04 -6.58
C LYS A 4 15.85 -16.75 -7.27
N ALA A 5 14.86 -16.05 -6.72
CA ALA A 5 14.41 -14.75 -7.24
C ALA A 5 15.55 -13.72 -7.16
N LYS A 6 16.22 -13.65 -6.03
CA LYS A 6 17.41 -12.80 -5.81
C LYS A 6 18.52 -13.08 -6.81
N LEU A 7 18.86 -14.35 -6.99
CA LEU A 7 19.90 -14.77 -7.94
C LEU A 7 19.55 -14.39 -9.39
N LEU A 8 18.31 -14.62 -9.80
CA LEU A 8 17.85 -14.30 -11.16
C LEU A 8 17.86 -12.79 -11.39
N ALA A 9 17.36 -12.00 -10.46
CA ALA A 9 17.38 -10.55 -10.55
C ALA A 9 18.80 -9.99 -10.61
N LEU A 10 19.70 -10.45 -9.76
CA LEU A 10 21.12 -10.06 -9.77
C LEU A 10 21.82 -10.45 -11.09
N ASN A 11 21.51 -11.62 -11.65
CA ASN A 11 22.09 -12.03 -12.94
C ASN A 11 21.56 -11.17 -14.10
N SER A 12 20.28 -10.80 -14.08
CA SER A 12 19.71 -9.88 -15.09
C SER A 12 20.36 -8.49 -14.97
N LEU A 13 20.54 -7.96 -13.76
CA LEU A 13 21.17 -6.66 -13.54
C LEU A 13 22.65 -6.61 -13.94
N LYS A 14 23.36 -7.74 -13.88
CA LYS A 14 24.74 -7.84 -14.44
C LYS A 14 24.75 -7.66 -15.96
N GLN A 15 23.69 -8.07 -16.65
CA GLN A 15 23.56 -7.93 -18.10
C GLN A 15 23.01 -6.54 -18.47
N SER A 16 22.07 -6.02 -17.69
CA SER A 16 21.44 -4.72 -17.87
C SER A 16 21.16 -4.06 -16.53
N SER A 17 22.05 -3.15 -16.12
CA SER A 17 21.89 -2.39 -14.84
C SER A 17 20.63 -1.54 -14.80
N ASN A 18 20.00 -1.28 -15.94
CA ASN A 18 18.78 -0.49 -16.08
C ASN A 18 17.50 -1.34 -16.15
N ASP A 19 17.56 -2.65 -15.87
CA ASP A 19 16.37 -3.50 -15.81
C ASP A 19 15.54 -3.23 -14.56
N LEU A 20 14.52 -2.37 -14.70
CA LEU A 20 13.65 -1.96 -13.59
C LEU A 20 12.83 -3.11 -13.00
N TRP A 21 12.49 -4.13 -13.79
CA TRP A 21 11.76 -5.29 -13.27
C TRP A 21 12.65 -6.14 -12.36
N SER A 22 13.93 -6.28 -12.70
CA SER A 22 14.89 -6.94 -11.82
C SER A 22 15.16 -6.16 -10.54
N TRP A 23 15.22 -4.81 -10.62
CA TRP A 23 15.25 -3.96 -9.42
C TRP A 23 14.00 -4.13 -8.57
N HIS A 24 12.82 -4.13 -9.17
CA HIS A 24 11.56 -4.36 -8.47
C HIS A 24 11.55 -5.72 -7.76
N ALA A 25 12.00 -6.78 -8.43
CA ALA A 25 12.10 -8.11 -7.81
C ALA A 25 13.06 -8.13 -6.61
N LEU A 26 14.21 -7.45 -6.71
CA LEU A 26 15.14 -7.31 -5.58
C LEU A 26 14.53 -6.56 -4.40
N LEU A 27 13.78 -5.48 -4.65
CA LEU A 27 13.12 -4.73 -3.60
C LEU A 27 12.11 -5.60 -2.83
N HIS A 28 11.33 -6.42 -3.55
CA HIS A 28 10.46 -7.40 -2.89
C HIS A 28 11.22 -8.43 -2.05
N VAL A 29 12.38 -8.89 -2.50
CA VAL A 29 13.25 -9.76 -1.71
C VAL A 29 13.70 -9.05 -0.43
N HIS A 30 14.11 -7.79 -0.53
CA HIS A 30 14.58 -7.02 0.63
C HIS A 30 13.46 -6.62 1.61
N ASP A 31 12.27 -6.30 1.13
CA ASP A 31 11.08 -6.09 1.98
C ASP A 31 10.85 -7.30 2.91
N ASN A 32 11.26 -8.49 2.47
CA ASN A 32 11.08 -9.73 3.22
C ASN A 32 12.29 -10.11 4.10
N GLU A 33 13.50 -9.71 3.73
CA GLU A 33 14.72 -10.05 4.48
C GLU A 33 15.03 -9.09 5.64
N ASN A 34 14.34 -7.94 5.75
CA ASN A 34 14.70 -6.82 6.66
C ASN A 34 16.20 -6.45 6.52
N ASN A 35 16.71 -6.38 5.31
CA ASN A 35 18.13 -6.33 5.05
C ASN A 35 18.56 -4.91 4.68
N ASP A 36 19.33 -4.25 5.54
CA ASP A 36 19.86 -2.87 5.37
C ASP A 36 20.79 -2.71 4.15
N SER A 37 21.09 -3.80 3.46
CA SER A 37 22.12 -3.84 2.42
C SER A 37 21.78 -3.06 1.13
N ILE A 38 20.51 -2.73 0.88
CA ILE A 38 20.14 -1.90 -0.29
C ILE A 38 20.38 -0.41 -0.05
N ASN A 39 20.34 0.08 1.20
CA ASN A 39 20.54 1.50 1.49
C ASN A 39 21.90 2.05 1.04
N ASN A 40 22.87 1.18 0.75
CA ASN A 40 24.20 1.51 0.28
C ASN A 40 24.42 1.21 -1.21
N ASN A 41 23.34 0.91 -1.97
CA ASN A 41 23.52 0.50 -3.36
C ASN A 41 23.61 1.73 -4.28
N ASP A 42 24.85 2.23 -4.48
CA ASP A 42 25.19 3.30 -5.43
C ASP A 42 24.68 3.03 -6.87
N ASP A 43 24.31 1.79 -7.16
CA ASP A 43 23.79 1.38 -8.47
C ASP A 43 22.41 1.99 -8.76
N PHE A 44 21.54 2.20 -7.75
CA PHE A 44 20.27 2.90 -7.94
C PHE A 44 20.46 4.35 -8.39
N ASN A 45 21.51 5.01 -7.94
CA ASN A 45 21.84 6.39 -8.32
C ASN A 45 22.34 6.49 -9.76
N LYS A 46 22.77 5.36 -10.36
CA LYS A 46 23.27 5.31 -11.75
C LYS A 46 22.15 5.09 -12.77
N ILE A 47 20.95 4.75 -12.35
CA ILE A 47 19.85 4.50 -13.27
C ILE A 47 19.37 5.80 -13.88
N ASN A 48 19.29 5.83 -15.20
CA ASN A 48 18.67 6.96 -15.91
C ASN A 48 17.14 6.84 -15.83
N TRP A 49 16.58 7.46 -14.82
CA TRP A 49 15.15 7.42 -14.55
C TRP A 49 14.29 8.19 -15.56
N SER A 50 14.87 8.99 -16.45
CA SER A 50 14.10 9.78 -17.43
C SER A 50 13.46 8.93 -18.52
N ILE A 51 13.95 7.71 -18.73
CA ILE A 51 13.56 6.83 -19.87
C ILE A 51 12.35 5.95 -19.54
N TYR A 52 11.94 5.84 -18.28
CA TYR A 52 11.06 4.77 -17.82
C TYR A 52 9.70 5.26 -17.30
N GLY A 53 8.65 4.45 -17.59
CA GLY A 53 7.25 4.72 -17.29
C GLY A 53 6.83 4.49 -15.81
N PRO A 54 5.56 4.14 -15.58
CA PRO A 54 4.94 4.08 -14.24
C PRO A 54 5.62 3.17 -13.21
N ILE A 55 6.30 2.09 -13.63
CA ILE A 55 7.00 1.17 -12.72
C ILE A 55 8.07 1.87 -11.87
N LYS A 56 8.67 2.93 -12.38
CA LYS A 56 9.68 3.73 -11.72
C LYS A 56 9.17 4.28 -10.37
N ARG A 57 7.95 4.85 -10.34
CA ARG A 57 7.36 5.40 -9.10
C ARG A 57 7.04 4.30 -8.11
N HIS A 58 6.66 3.13 -8.59
CA HIS A 58 6.44 1.95 -7.74
C HIS A 58 7.76 1.46 -7.12
N ILE A 59 8.87 1.53 -7.83
CA ILE A 59 10.20 1.22 -7.28
C ILE A 59 10.57 2.22 -6.19
N TRP A 60 10.35 3.53 -6.39
CA TRP A 60 10.59 4.53 -5.34
C TRP A 60 9.72 4.34 -4.12
N TRP A 61 8.48 3.90 -4.30
CA TRP A 61 7.62 3.56 -3.20
C TRP A 61 8.22 2.43 -2.35
N HIS A 62 8.72 1.36 -2.95
CA HIS A 62 9.44 0.30 -2.23
C HIS A 62 10.68 0.83 -1.49
N GLN A 63 11.48 1.68 -2.13
CA GLN A 63 12.62 2.30 -1.46
C GLN A 63 12.19 3.17 -0.26
N SER A 64 11.09 3.90 -0.41
CA SER A 64 10.52 4.69 0.68
C SER A 64 10.03 3.80 1.83
N LEU A 65 9.49 2.62 1.54
CA LEU A 65 9.11 1.63 2.57
C LEU A 65 10.33 1.06 3.30
N ILE A 66 11.42 0.76 2.61
CA ILE A 66 12.67 0.30 3.25
C ILE A 66 13.16 1.35 4.24
N LEU A 67 13.25 2.61 3.82
CA LEU A 67 13.62 3.72 4.71
C LEU A 67 12.63 3.88 5.88
N PHE A 68 11.34 3.71 5.62
CA PHE A 68 10.30 3.74 6.66
C PHE A 68 10.51 2.64 7.71
N TYR A 69 10.77 1.39 7.30
CA TYR A 69 11.00 0.28 8.22
C TYR A 69 12.30 0.45 9.03
N ASN A 70 13.30 1.12 8.45
CA ASN A 70 14.53 1.51 9.13
C ASN A 70 14.35 2.75 10.03
N GLN A 71 13.12 3.28 10.16
CA GLN A 71 12.80 4.48 10.94
C GLN A 71 13.48 5.78 10.42
N GLU A 72 13.96 5.77 9.18
CA GLU A 72 14.58 6.92 8.52
C GLU A 72 13.50 7.81 7.85
N TYR A 73 12.53 8.27 8.63
CA TYR A 73 11.31 8.91 8.14
C TYR A 73 11.57 10.17 7.31
N GLU A 74 12.52 11.02 7.74
CA GLU A 74 12.85 12.23 7.00
C GLU A 74 13.48 11.93 5.63
N LYS A 75 14.36 10.92 5.55
CA LYS A 75 14.93 10.51 4.28
C LYS A 75 13.86 9.91 3.36
N SER A 76 12.94 9.12 3.92
CA SER A 76 11.86 8.54 3.15
C SER A 76 10.89 9.60 2.61
N LEU A 77 10.57 10.65 3.40
CA LEU A 77 9.78 11.79 2.94
C LEU A 77 10.51 12.60 1.86
N LYS A 78 11.80 12.83 2.02
CA LYS A 78 12.61 13.52 1.00
C LYS A 78 12.65 12.77 -0.32
N LEU A 79 12.76 11.45 -0.25
CA LEU A 79 12.67 10.59 -1.44
C LEU A 79 11.28 10.71 -2.09
N PHE A 80 10.22 10.66 -1.30
CA PHE A 80 8.85 10.85 -1.76
C PHE A 80 8.65 12.22 -2.45
N ASP A 81 9.07 13.29 -1.82
CA ASP A 81 8.94 14.66 -2.36
C ASP A 81 9.65 14.83 -3.69
N ASN A 82 10.80 14.20 -3.88
CA ASN A 82 11.58 14.29 -5.11
C ASN A 82 10.91 13.59 -6.30
N TYR A 83 10.12 12.54 -6.04
CA TYR A 83 9.69 11.63 -7.08
C TYR A 83 8.18 11.58 -7.30
N PHE A 84 7.39 12.13 -6.36
CA PHE A 84 5.94 12.17 -6.47
C PHE A 84 5.38 13.41 -7.18
N SER A 85 6.20 14.37 -7.55
CA SER A 85 5.81 15.71 -8.01
C SER A 85 5.36 15.79 -9.49
N SER A 86 5.12 14.68 -10.20
CA SER A 86 4.77 14.73 -11.62
C SER A 86 3.28 14.95 -11.86
N SER A 87 2.96 15.67 -12.95
CA SER A 87 1.59 16.04 -13.36
C SER A 87 0.72 14.87 -13.88
N GLU A 88 1.31 13.72 -14.14
CA GLU A 88 0.59 12.54 -14.62
C GLU A 88 0.58 11.48 -13.52
N ILE A 89 -0.54 11.32 -12.83
CA ILE A 89 -0.70 10.31 -11.78
C ILE A 89 -1.64 9.22 -12.26
N PHE A 90 -1.11 8.00 -12.31
CA PHE A 90 -1.89 6.79 -12.47
C PHE A 90 -2.51 6.37 -11.12
N TYR A 91 -3.57 5.56 -11.17
CA TYR A 91 -4.20 5.05 -9.94
C TYR A 91 -3.21 4.37 -8.99
N LEU A 92 -2.23 3.64 -9.53
CA LEU A 92 -1.20 2.97 -8.73
C LEU A 92 -0.32 3.97 -7.97
N ASP A 93 -0.02 5.12 -8.58
CA ASP A 93 0.76 6.17 -7.92
C ASP A 93 -0.02 6.80 -6.76
N PHE A 94 -1.32 7.07 -6.95
CA PHE A 94 -2.20 7.51 -5.87
C PHE A 94 -2.24 6.50 -4.72
N CYS A 95 -2.46 5.22 -5.02
CA CYS A 95 -2.51 4.16 -4.01
C CYS A 95 -1.19 4.04 -3.24
N ASN A 96 -0.06 4.06 -3.94
CA ASN A 96 1.25 3.97 -3.33
C ASN A 96 1.55 5.19 -2.45
N ALA A 97 1.24 6.40 -2.92
CA ALA A 97 1.42 7.63 -2.16
C ALA A 97 0.55 7.66 -0.91
N CYS A 98 -0.73 7.40 -1.04
CA CYS A 98 -1.68 7.31 0.07
C CYS A 98 -1.21 6.29 1.11
N SER A 99 -0.86 5.09 0.65
CA SER A 99 -0.36 4.00 1.48
C SER A 99 0.90 4.37 2.26
N PHE A 100 1.86 5.04 1.63
CA PHE A 100 3.09 5.48 2.27
C PHE A 100 2.84 6.57 3.32
N LEU A 101 2.09 7.60 2.95
CA LEU A 101 1.80 8.72 3.86
C LEU A 101 0.98 8.29 5.07
N LEU A 102 0.02 7.37 4.91
CA LEU A 102 -0.74 6.82 6.03
C LEU A 102 0.14 6.04 7.01
N ARG A 103 1.12 5.25 6.51
CA ARG A 103 2.08 4.58 7.39
C ARG A 103 2.88 5.56 8.23
N LEU A 104 3.35 6.65 7.64
CA LEU A 104 4.06 7.71 8.35
C LEU A 104 3.15 8.40 9.37
N HIS A 105 1.91 8.72 9.00
CA HIS A 105 0.91 9.26 9.93
C HIS A 105 0.70 8.36 11.14
N TYR A 106 0.59 7.05 10.95
CA TYR A 106 0.44 6.08 12.05
C TYR A 106 1.69 5.96 12.95
N LYS A 107 2.82 6.51 12.51
CA LYS A 107 4.03 6.70 13.32
C LYS A 107 4.16 8.10 13.93
N GLY A 108 3.13 8.95 13.81
CA GLY A 108 3.12 10.30 14.36
C GLY A 108 3.86 11.33 13.51
N VAL A 109 4.24 11.00 12.29
CA VAL A 109 4.88 11.95 11.36
C VAL A 109 3.81 12.83 10.73
N ASP A 110 4.06 14.15 10.69
CA ASP A 110 3.16 15.08 10.00
C ASP A 110 3.27 14.92 8.48
N VAL A 111 2.16 14.56 7.87
CA VAL A 111 2.04 14.33 6.42
C VAL A 111 0.93 15.16 5.79
N LYS A 112 0.32 16.08 6.57
CA LYS A 112 -0.90 16.78 6.14
C LYS A 112 -0.74 17.48 4.79
N GLU A 113 0.29 18.27 4.60
CA GLU A 113 0.53 18.99 3.34
C GLU A 113 0.66 18.04 2.13
N ARG A 114 1.27 16.87 2.35
CA ARG A 114 1.45 15.84 1.30
C ARG A 114 0.15 15.09 0.99
N MET A 115 -0.64 14.80 2.02
CA MET A 115 -1.98 14.23 1.86
C MET A 115 -2.91 15.20 1.12
N ASP A 116 -2.83 16.50 1.42
CA ASP A 116 -3.62 17.53 0.74
C ASP A 116 -3.31 17.60 -0.77
N LYS A 117 -2.07 17.31 -1.19
CA LYS A 117 -1.70 17.21 -2.61
C LYS A 117 -2.33 16.01 -3.35
N LEU A 118 -2.82 15.02 -2.62
CA LEU A 118 -3.52 13.87 -3.19
C LEU A 118 -5.01 14.14 -3.43
N LYS A 119 -5.54 15.27 -2.98
CA LYS A 119 -6.98 15.55 -2.98
C LYS A 119 -7.61 15.43 -4.37
N ASP A 120 -7.03 16.08 -5.37
CA ASP A 120 -7.59 16.10 -6.72
C ASP A 120 -7.65 14.68 -7.34
N TYR A 121 -6.69 13.82 -6.98
CA TYR A 121 -6.67 12.43 -7.42
C TYR A 121 -7.71 11.59 -6.67
N ALA A 122 -7.84 11.77 -5.35
CA ALA A 122 -8.89 11.12 -4.57
C ALA A 122 -10.28 11.49 -5.10
N GLU A 123 -10.51 12.78 -5.37
CA GLU A 123 -11.76 13.26 -5.98
C GLU A 123 -12.01 12.69 -7.38
N TYR A 124 -10.96 12.54 -8.19
CA TYR A 124 -11.07 11.94 -9.51
C TYR A 124 -11.47 10.46 -9.45
N PHE A 125 -10.89 9.68 -8.52
CA PHE A 125 -11.14 8.25 -8.41
C PHE A 125 -12.39 7.88 -7.60
N LYS A 126 -12.86 8.73 -6.70
CA LYS A 126 -13.88 8.40 -5.68
C LYS A 126 -15.21 7.86 -6.21
N ASN A 127 -15.54 8.14 -7.46
CA ASN A 127 -16.80 7.71 -8.06
C ASN A 127 -16.61 6.69 -9.18
N GLN A 128 -15.39 6.21 -9.39
CA GLN A 128 -15.11 5.33 -10.53
C GLN A 128 -15.28 3.85 -10.20
N HIS A 129 -14.94 3.43 -8.97
CA HIS A 129 -15.05 2.06 -8.47
C HIS A 129 -14.58 0.99 -9.47
N ILE A 130 -13.42 1.25 -10.10
CA ILE A 130 -12.87 0.41 -11.16
C ILE A 130 -12.26 -0.87 -10.60
N LEU A 131 -11.57 -0.75 -9.46
CA LEU A 131 -10.83 -1.83 -8.83
C LEU A 131 -10.97 -1.75 -7.31
N PRO A 132 -11.27 -2.86 -6.62
CA PRO A 132 -11.26 -2.94 -5.15
C PRO A 132 -9.95 -2.45 -4.53
N PHE A 133 -8.84 -2.63 -5.26
CA PHE A 133 -7.52 -2.12 -4.87
C PHE A 133 -7.49 -0.59 -4.69
N ILE A 134 -8.12 0.16 -5.59
CA ILE A 134 -8.19 1.64 -5.49
C ILE A 134 -9.09 2.02 -4.32
N ASP A 135 -10.23 1.34 -4.21
CA ASP A 135 -11.28 1.71 -3.27
C ASP A 135 -10.86 1.56 -1.81
N TYR A 136 -10.10 0.53 -1.44
CA TYR A 136 -9.64 0.48 -0.05
C TYR A 136 -8.62 1.59 0.28
N HIS A 137 -7.83 2.08 -0.70
CA HIS A 137 -6.98 3.25 -0.49
C HIS A 137 -7.80 4.53 -0.33
N LEU A 138 -8.88 4.68 -1.11
CA LEU A 138 -9.80 5.80 -0.95
C LEU A 138 -10.51 5.77 0.42
N ILE A 139 -10.96 4.59 0.88
CA ILE A 139 -11.54 4.41 2.20
C ILE A 139 -10.58 4.97 3.27
N PHE A 140 -9.31 4.57 3.25
CA PHE A 140 -8.36 5.02 4.27
C PHE A 140 -7.91 6.48 4.07
N TYR A 141 -7.89 6.99 2.85
CA TYR A 141 -7.65 8.41 2.57
C TYR A 141 -8.73 9.29 3.21
N TYR A 142 -10.01 9.00 2.97
CA TYR A 142 -11.12 9.77 3.55
C TYR A 142 -11.27 9.53 5.05
N LEU A 143 -10.89 8.36 5.55
CA LEU A 143 -10.81 8.09 6.98
C LEU A 143 -9.78 9.00 7.67
N TYR A 144 -8.63 9.26 7.05
CA TYR A 144 -7.62 10.19 7.54
C TYR A 144 -8.21 11.61 7.75
N TYR A 145 -9.08 12.05 6.85
CA TYR A 145 -9.75 13.35 6.97
C TYR A 145 -11.00 13.32 7.86
N ASN A 146 -11.38 12.16 8.38
CA ASN A 146 -12.63 11.95 9.13
C ASN A 146 -13.87 12.45 8.33
N ASP A 147 -13.90 12.21 7.02
CA ASP A 147 -14.95 12.64 6.11
C ASP A 147 -16.18 11.73 6.25
N GLN A 148 -17.09 12.10 7.16
CA GLN A 148 -18.32 11.35 7.46
C GLN A 148 -19.29 11.36 6.27
N ASP A 149 -19.33 12.45 5.51
CA ASP A 149 -20.24 12.59 4.35
C ASP A 149 -19.83 11.59 3.26
N TYR A 150 -18.53 11.43 3.03
CA TYR A 150 -18.02 10.41 2.13
C TYR A 150 -18.43 9.00 2.57
N PHE A 151 -18.20 8.66 3.84
CA PHE A 151 -18.53 7.34 4.38
C PHE A 151 -20.02 7.02 4.35
N GLN A 152 -20.89 8.02 4.54
CA GLN A 152 -22.32 7.83 4.48
C GLN A 152 -22.79 7.40 3.08
N GLN A 153 -22.19 7.98 2.04
CA GLN A 153 -22.56 7.73 0.64
C GLN A 153 -21.80 6.56 0.01
N LEU A 154 -20.63 6.22 0.56
CA LEU A 154 -19.69 5.28 -0.03
C LEU A 154 -20.30 3.90 -0.27
N GLU A 155 -21.02 3.38 0.71
CA GLU A 155 -21.57 2.02 0.67
C GLU A 155 -22.64 1.89 -0.44
N GLU A 156 -23.52 2.87 -0.57
CA GLU A 156 -24.54 2.92 -1.63
C GLU A 156 -23.90 2.98 -3.02
N LYS A 157 -22.93 3.89 -3.20
CA LYS A 157 -22.23 4.05 -4.48
C LYS A 157 -21.42 2.82 -4.88
N MET A 158 -20.74 2.18 -3.92
CA MET A 158 -20.03 0.94 -4.19
C MET A 158 -20.99 -0.20 -4.51
N GLU A 159 -22.12 -0.28 -3.81
CA GLU A 159 -23.15 -1.28 -4.07
C GLU A 159 -23.70 -1.16 -5.49
N GLU A 160 -24.09 0.05 -5.92
CA GLU A 160 -24.53 0.31 -7.28
C GLU A 160 -23.51 -0.11 -8.35
N ASN A 161 -22.23 0.17 -8.12
CA ASN A 161 -21.18 -0.11 -9.11
C ASN A 161 -20.73 -1.57 -9.12
N TYR A 162 -20.60 -2.20 -7.95
CA TYR A 162 -20.01 -3.54 -7.86
C TYR A 162 -21.00 -4.67 -8.02
N LEU A 163 -22.30 -4.49 -7.71
CA LEU A 163 -23.27 -5.58 -7.82
C LEU A 163 -23.47 -6.09 -9.26
N GLU A 164 -23.15 -5.28 -10.25
CA GLU A 164 -23.32 -5.59 -11.67
C GLU A 164 -21.99 -5.92 -12.40
N ASN A 165 -20.86 -5.97 -11.67
CA ASN A 165 -19.58 -6.21 -12.31
C ASN A 165 -18.84 -7.44 -11.77
N SER A 166 -17.70 -7.78 -12.38
CA SER A 166 -16.87 -8.95 -12.03
C SER A 166 -16.27 -8.92 -10.62
N PHE A 167 -16.28 -7.76 -9.94
CA PHE A 167 -15.75 -7.60 -8.58
C PHE A 167 -16.80 -7.66 -7.48
N LYS A 168 -18.04 -8.05 -7.80
CA LYS A 168 -19.14 -8.20 -6.83
C LYS A 168 -18.74 -8.98 -5.59
N GLU A 169 -18.15 -10.14 -5.76
CA GLU A 169 -17.72 -11.00 -4.66
C GLU A 169 -16.62 -10.34 -3.81
N ASN A 170 -15.72 -9.59 -4.44
CA ASN A 170 -14.67 -8.85 -3.74
C ASN A 170 -15.26 -7.73 -2.89
N TYR A 171 -16.27 -7.03 -3.41
CA TYR A 171 -16.99 -6.00 -2.67
C TYR A 171 -17.73 -6.60 -1.46
N ILE A 172 -18.61 -7.58 -1.69
CA ILE A 172 -19.46 -8.16 -0.65
C ILE A 172 -18.62 -8.80 0.46
N ASN A 173 -17.59 -9.55 0.09
CA ASN A 173 -16.84 -10.37 1.04
C ASN A 173 -15.69 -9.62 1.72
N TYR A 174 -15.23 -8.49 1.19
CA TYR A 174 -14.05 -7.79 1.71
C TYR A 174 -14.25 -6.29 1.91
N LEU A 175 -14.63 -5.52 0.89
CA LEU A 175 -14.74 -4.06 1.02
C LEU A 175 -15.88 -3.64 1.93
N LYS A 176 -17.08 -4.20 1.74
CA LYS A 176 -18.25 -3.90 2.58
C LYS A 176 -18.01 -4.19 4.06
N PRO A 177 -17.45 -5.35 4.46
CA PRO A 177 -17.04 -5.59 5.84
C PRO A 177 -15.99 -4.63 6.37
N ILE A 178 -15.00 -4.22 5.56
CA ILE A 178 -14.00 -3.21 5.98
C ILE A 178 -14.69 -1.87 6.28
N ILE A 179 -15.56 -1.40 5.40
CA ILE A 179 -16.33 -0.17 5.59
C ILE A 179 -17.17 -0.26 6.86
N HIS A 180 -17.87 -1.36 7.04
CA HIS A 180 -18.69 -1.60 8.23
C HIS A 180 -17.86 -1.55 9.51
N SER A 181 -16.73 -2.28 9.55
CA SER A 181 -15.80 -2.26 10.69
C SER A 181 -15.28 -0.86 11.00
N MET A 182 -14.98 -0.04 9.98
CA MET A 182 -14.53 1.35 10.18
C MET A 182 -15.64 2.24 10.76
N LYS A 183 -16.90 2.02 10.36
CA LYS A 183 -18.06 2.78 10.87
C LYS A 183 -18.44 2.40 12.29
N THR A 184 -18.48 1.10 12.61
CA THR A 184 -19.04 0.57 13.86
C THR A 184 -17.99 0.24 14.91
N ASN A 185 -16.72 0.13 14.53
CA ASN A 185 -15.62 -0.45 15.31
C ASN A 185 -15.83 -1.94 15.67
N GLU A 186 -16.73 -2.63 14.99
CA GLU A 186 -16.85 -4.08 15.11
C GLU A 186 -15.68 -4.78 14.46
N LEU A 187 -15.24 -5.89 15.06
CA LEU A 187 -14.12 -6.66 14.52
C LEU A 187 -14.56 -7.36 13.23
N LEU A 188 -13.68 -7.35 12.24
CA LEU A 188 -13.87 -8.15 11.04
C LEU A 188 -13.95 -9.64 11.35
N ASN A 189 -14.73 -10.37 10.55
CA ASN A 189 -14.78 -11.82 10.63
C ASN A 189 -13.36 -12.40 10.44
N GLU A 190 -12.98 -13.35 11.28
CA GLU A 190 -11.67 -14.00 11.30
C GLU A 190 -11.27 -14.58 9.93
N ASN A 191 -12.23 -15.16 9.18
CA ASN A 191 -11.95 -15.69 7.85
C ASN A 191 -11.56 -14.60 6.84
N ILE A 192 -12.11 -13.39 6.97
CA ILE A 192 -11.74 -12.24 6.14
C ILE A 192 -10.29 -11.85 6.43
N ILE A 193 -9.93 -11.75 7.71
CA ILE A 193 -8.58 -11.38 8.15
C ILE A 193 -7.59 -12.47 7.71
N LYS A 194 -7.89 -13.74 7.94
CA LYS A 194 -7.07 -14.90 7.54
C LYS A 194 -6.91 -15.04 6.03
N SER A 195 -7.84 -14.50 5.22
CA SER A 195 -7.68 -14.44 3.77
C SER A 195 -6.52 -13.54 3.33
N GLN A 196 -5.97 -12.73 4.26
CA GLN A 196 -4.92 -11.76 4.02
C GLN A 196 -5.29 -10.75 2.93
N PHE A 197 -6.60 -10.52 2.77
CA PHE A 197 -7.17 -9.57 1.79
C PHE A 197 -6.69 -9.79 0.34
N LYS A 198 -6.21 -10.99 0.00
CA LYS A 198 -5.59 -11.30 -1.31
C LYS A 198 -6.50 -11.00 -2.49
N TYR A 199 -7.80 -11.06 -2.30
CA TYR A 199 -8.80 -10.82 -3.33
C TYR A 199 -9.07 -9.33 -3.61
N LEU A 200 -8.53 -8.42 -2.80
CA LEU A 200 -8.59 -6.98 -3.06
C LEU A 200 -7.51 -6.50 -4.01
N GLY A 201 -6.58 -7.37 -4.39
CA GLY A 201 -5.46 -7.04 -5.26
C GLY A 201 -4.25 -6.46 -4.51
N GLY A 202 -3.21 -6.15 -5.28
CA GLY A 202 -1.95 -5.64 -4.75
C GLY A 202 -1.01 -6.71 -4.18
N SER A 203 0.22 -6.28 -3.90
CA SER A 203 1.26 -7.09 -3.24
C SER A 203 1.00 -7.22 -1.74
N PHE A 204 1.79 -8.06 -1.06
CA PHE A 204 1.79 -8.13 0.41
C PHE A 204 2.04 -6.76 1.04
N ALA A 205 3.07 -6.05 0.60
CA ALA A 205 3.40 -4.73 1.11
C ALA A 205 2.26 -3.71 0.92
N GLN A 206 1.49 -3.81 -0.17
CA GLN A 206 0.35 -2.93 -0.41
C GLN A 206 -0.84 -3.26 0.50
N ARG A 207 -1.19 -4.55 0.67
CA ARG A 207 -2.30 -4.99 1.55
C ARG A 207 -2.01 -4.82 3.04
N GLU A 208 -0.75 -4.73 3.44
CA GLU A 208 -0.35 -4.42 4.82
C GLU A 208 -1.03 -3.15 5.35
N LEU A 209 -1.29 -2.16 4.49
CA LEU A 209 -2.02 -0.95 4.86
C LEU A 209 -3.37 -1.25 5.51
N ILE A 210 -4.07 -2.29 5.06
CA ILE A 210 -5.39 -2.65 5.61
C ILE A 210 -5.24 -3.04 7.08
N PHE A 211 -4.27 -3.91 7.41
CA PHE A 211 -3.99 -4.28 8.80
C PHE A 211 -3.64 -3.07 9.66
N LEU A 212 -2.71 -2.23 9.17
CA LEU A 212 -2.27 -1.04 9.89
C LEU A 212 -3.43 -0.07 10.15
N SER A 213 -4.29 0.12 9.16
CA SER A 213 -5.45 1.01 9.28
C SER A 213 -6.50 0.44 10.23
N LEU A 214 -6.76 -0.86 10.19
CA LEU A 214 -7.67 -1.53 11.13
C LEU A 214 -7.15 -1.42 12.57
N ILE A 215 -5.87 -1.71 12.80
CA ILE A 215 -5.24 -1.62 14.13
C ILE A 215 -5.32 -0.18 14.67
N GLN A 216 -5.01 0.81 13.83
CA GLN A 216 -4.99 2.21 14.24
C GLN A 216 -6.37 2.75 14.59
N ASN A 217 -7.41 2.31 13.87
CA ASN A 217 -8.77 2.83 14.06
C ASN A 217 -9.61 2.01 15.03
N THR A 218 -9.14 0.86 15.50
CA THR A 218 -9.84 0.02 16.47
C THR A 218 -9.79 0.67 17.87
N LYS A 219 -10.96 0.91 18.47
CA LYS A 219 -11.11 1.52 19.80
C LYS A 219 -11.04 0.50 20.95
N TYR A 220 -11.23 -0.78 20.67
CA TYR A 220 -11.27 -1.82 21.67
C TYR A 220 -9.93 -2.54 21.78
N GLU A 221 -9.30 -2.50 22.95
CA GLU A 221 -7.96 -3.09 23.18
C GLU A 221 -7.90 -4.58 22.86
N LYS A 222 -8.95 -5.34 23.18
CA LYS A 222 -9.02 -6.78 22.84
C LYS A 222 -8.96 -6.98 21.33
N ASN A 223 -9.79 -6.27 20.57
CA ASN A 223 -9.82 -6.37 19.11
C ASN A 223 -8.48 -5.95 18.50
N LYS A 224 -7.84 -4.95 19.09
CA LYS A 224 -6.52 -4.47 18.67
C LYS A 224 -5.44 -5.53 18.88
N SER A 225 -5.47 -6.23 20.02
CA SER A 225 -4.56 -7.34 20.31
C SER A 225 -4.71 -8.48 19.30
N ASP A 226 -5.95 -8.86 18.98
CA ASP A 226 -6.23 -9.91 18.00
C ASP A 226 -5.75 -9.51 16.59
N LEU A 227 -6.00 -8.27 16.18
CA LEU A 227 -5.51 -7.74 14.90
C LEU A 227 -3.97 -7.69 14.83
N ILE A 228 -3.31 -7.33 15.92
CA ILE A 228 -1.83 -7.33 15.99
C ILE A 228 -1.30 -8.77 15.86
N SER A 229 -1.93 -9.75 16.48
CA SER A 229 -1.56 -11.15 16.33
C SER A 229 -1.66 -11.60 14.87
N GLU A 230 -2.80 -11.35 14.23
CA GLU A 230 -3.03 -11.69 12.82
C GLU A 230 -2.08 -10.92 11.87
N TYR A 231 -1.76 -9.67 12.20
CA TYR A 231 -0.75 -8.91 11.46
C TYR A 231 0.65 -9.52 11.56
N ASN A 232 1.04 -9.99 12.74
CA ASN A 232 2.34 -10.66 12.92
C ASN A 232 2.39 -11.98 12.12
N ASP A 233 1.31 -12.75 12.11
CA ASP A 233 1.18 -13.93 11.27
C ASP A 233 1.25 -13.57 9.78
N TYR A 234 0.54 -12.52 9.35
CA TYR A 234 0.64 -11.99 7.99
C TYR A 234 2.08 -11.66 7.59
N LYS A 235 2.82 -10.95 8.45
CA LYS A 235 4.24 -10.61 8.21
C LYS A 235 5.12 -11.86 8.13
N SER A 236 4.85 -12.88 8.93
CA SER A 236 5.60 -14.14 8.88
C SER A 236 5.34 -14.90 7.58
N VAL A 237 4.09 -14.97 7.15
CA VAL A 237 3.68 -15.62 5.90
C VAL A 237 4.21 -14.87 4.69
N SER A 238 4.19 -13.54 4.69
CA SER A 238 4.73 -12.73 3.59
C SER A 238 6.18 -13.07 3.25
N LYS A 239 6.97 -13.49 4.25
CA LYS A 239 8.36 -13.94 4.08
C LYS A 239 8.50 -15.29 3.35
N LEU A 240 7.43 -16.06 3.21
CA LEU A 240 7.45 -17.39 2.58
C LEU A 240 7.09 -17.35 1.08
N TYR A 241 6.42 -16.29 0.62
CA TYR A 241 5.80 -16.24 -0.72
C TYR A 241 6.47 -15.30 -1.73
N VAL A 242 7.67 -14.81 -1.43
CA VAL A 242 8.48 -14.01 -2.39
C VAL A 242 9.50 -14.81 -3.14
#